data_6e76b11a039ef93d5486b42399a71f9c
#
_entry.id   6e76b11a039ef93d5486b42399a71f9c
#
_cell.length_a   1.000
_cell.length_b   1.000
_cell.length_c   1.000
_cell.angle_alpha   90.00
_cell.angle_beta   90.00
_cell.angle_gamma   90.00
#
_symmetry.space_group_name_H-M   'P 1'
#
loop_
_entity.id
_entity.type
_entity.pdbx_description
1 polymer ?
#
loop_
_entity_poly.entity_id
_entity_poly.type
_entity_poly.pdbx_seq_one_letter_code
_entity_poly.pdbx_strand_id
1 'polypeptide(L)'
;MGPRNIGYAVPSSPVRRSWSVVDFILIWLGGVLGSALFLGIGLSSGDRDLSLLLGLAGQYVGNLGVFWILRRTKEDPDVGFVIRGTDVGYIALGLVLQIAVAMLILPLSNLLFPDGRPPQEMADIISGAETPVLQLGLVLAAVVLAPVTEELMFRGVLLKALEPRGRTSALIVSSLAFTAVHLLGLDLEMLWQSAVVVLPPIFGLGLLLGWLTQRTGRLGPAIFLHSGWNLLAAFVLLLPEEVLQQIGS
;
A
#
# COMPACT_ATOMS: atom_id res chain seq x y z
N MET A 1 26.42 61.40 21.13
CA MET A 1 26.62 60.30 20.17
C MET A 1 26.14 59.01 20.85
N GLY A 2 24.98 58.54 20.43
CA GLY A 2 24.39 57.29 20.96
C GLY A 2 24.90 56.06 20.22
N PRO A 3 24.97 54.89 20.83
CA PRO A 3 25.51 53.70 20.18
C PRO A 3 24.57 53.24 19.06
N ARG A 4 25.15 53.00 17.87
CA ARG A 4 24.43 52.42 16.73
C ARG A 4 24.14 50.94 17.04
N ASN A 5 22.84 50.58 17.12
CA ASN A 5 22.39 49.23 17.16
C ASN A 5 22.67 48.57 15.81
N ILE A 6 23.75 47.83 15.71
CA ILE A 6 24.02 46.96 14.56
C ILE A 6 23.15 45.70 14.74
N GLY A 7 21.96 45.71 14.14
CA GLY A 7 21.10 44.54 14.10
C GLY A 7 21.81 43.43 13.30
N TYR A 8 22.33 42.44 14.01
CA TYR A 8 22.78 41.19 13.37
C TYR A 8 21.53 40.49 12.85
N ALA A 9 21.38 40.41 11.52
CA ALA A 9 20.42 39.54 10.88
C ALA A 9 20.76 38.10 11.32
N VAL A 10 19.90 37.51 12.12
CA VAL A 10 19.96 36.06 12.44
C VAL A 10 19.85 35.34 11.09
N PRO A 11 20.84 34.53 10.69
CA PRO A 11 20.71 33.76 9.46
C PRO A 11 19.46 32.93 9.57
N SER A 12 18.53 33.08 8.61
CA SER A 12 17.38 32.17 8.51
C SER A 12 17.95 30.75 8.41
N SER A 13 17.64 29.91 9.39
CA SER A 13 18.03 28.50 9.34
C SER A 13 17.61 27.94 7.98
N PRO A 14 18.51 27.27 7.26
CA PRO A 14 18.16 26.71 5.96
C PRO A 14 16.91 25.83 6.12
N VAL A 15 15.92 26.04 5.25
CA VAL A 15 14.71 25.23 5.24
C VAL A 15 15.14 23.77 5.02
N ARG A 16 15.09 22.96 6.09
CA ARG A 16 15.46 21.55 6.01
C ARG A 16 14.60 20.87 4.94
N ARG A 17 15.24 20.23 3.98
CA ARG A 17 14.56 19.48 2.93
C ARG A 17 13.99 18.18 3.52
N SER A 18 12.80 18.27 4.10
CA SER A 18 12.01 17.14 4.59
C SER A 18 11.23 16.48 3.44
N TRP A 19 10.60 15.35 3.70
CA TRP A 19 9.68 14.70 2.77
C TRP A 19 8.47 15.61 2.47
N SER A 20 7.98 15.55 1.24
CA SER A 20 6.84 16.34 0.75
C SER A 20 5.83 15.47 0.02
N VAL A 21 4.61 16.00 -0.17
CA VAL A 21 3.58 15.34 -0.98
C VAL A 21 4.03 15.13 -2.42
N VAL A 22 4.85 16.06 -2.95
CA VAL A 22 5.43 15.92 -4.29
C VAL A 22 6.34 14.70 -4.38
N ASP A 23 7.14 14.42 -3.35
CA ASP A 23 7.98 13.23 -3.32
C ASP A 23 7.15 11.94 -3.40
N PHE A 24 6.04 11.89 -2.65
CA PHE A 24 5.11 10.78 -2.72
C PHE A 24 4.56 10.58 -4.14
N ILE A 25 4.11 11.66 -4.79
CA ILE A 25 3.59 11.62 -6.17
C ILE A 25 4.67 11.13 -7.14
N LEU A 26 5.90 11.62 -7.02
CA LEU A 26 7.01 11.19 -7.89
C LEU A 26 7.35 9.71 -7.70
N ILE A 27 7.33 9.21 -6.46
CA ILE A 27 7.56 7.80 -6.18
C ILE A 27 6.44 6.94 -6.80
N TRP A 28 5.18 7.35 -6.62
CA TRP A 28 4.04 6.65 -7.19
C TRP A 28 4.10 6.62 -8.73
N LEU A 29 4.38 7.76 -9.38
CA LEU A 29 4.57 7.84 -10.83
C LEU A 29 5.75 6.98 -11.30
N GLY A 30 6.83 6.90 -10.51
CA GLY A 30 7.95 6.01 -10.77
C GLY A 30 7.52 4.55 -10.87
N GLY A 31 6.61 4.13 -9.99
CA GLY A 31 6.01 2.79 -10.05
C GLY A 31 5.17 2.56 -11.29
N VAL A 32 4.30 3.52 -11.63
CA VAL A 32 3.45 3.43 -12.85
C VAL A 32 4.32 3.32 -14.11
N LEU A 33 5.33 4.18 -14.24
CA LEU A 33 6.24 4.16 -15.38
C LEU A 33 7.10 2.89 -15.43
N GLY A 34 7.57 2.43 -14.27
CA GLY A 34 8.32 1.18 -14.15
C GLY A 34 7.46 -0.01 -14.56
N SER A 35 6.21 -0.08 -14.08
CA SER A 35 5.25 -1.12 -14.48
C SER A 35 5.02 -1.12 -15.98
N ALA A 36 4.72 0.03 -16.58
CA ALA A 36 4.46 0.16 -18.01
C ALA A 36 5.67 -0.25 -18.86
N LEU A 37 6.88 0.16 -18.46
CA LEU A 37 8.11 -0.18 -19.18
C LEU A 37 8.37 -1.69 -19.14
N PHE A 38 8.33 -2.30 -17.98
CA PHE A 38 8.66 -3.72 -17.81
C PHE A 38 7.55 -4.62 -18.38
N LEU A 39 6.29 -4.22 -18.25
CA LEU A 39 5.17 -4.89 -18.93
C LEU A 39 5.38 -4.88 -20.46
N GLY A 40 5.77 -3.74 -21.05
CA GLY A 40 6.07 -3.63 -22.47
C GLY A 40 7.21 -4.56 -22.90
N ILE A 41 8.26 -4.69 -22.08
CA ILE A 41 9.34 -5.65 -22.32
C ILE A 41 8.80 -7.10 -22.27
N GLY A 42 7.97 -7.43 -21.29
CA GLY A 42 7.34 -8.75 -21.18
C GLY A 42 6.47 -9.08 -22.38
N LEU A 43 5.62 -8.17 -22.82
CA LEU A 43 4.74 -8.34 -23.97
C LEU A 43 5.51 -8.66 -25.27
N SER A 44 6.75 -8.16 -25.40
CA SER A 44 7.59 -8.48 -26.56
C SER A 44 8.02 -9.96 -26.61
N SER A 45 7.94 -10.69 -25.49
CA SER A 45 8.25 -12.12 -25.44
C SER A 45 7.11 -13.02 -25.92
N GLY A 46 5.87 -12.51 -25.96
CA GLY A 46 4.65 -13.28 -26.21
C GLY A 46 4.20 -14.16 -25.03
N ASP A 47 4.91 -14.12 -23.90
CA ASP A 47 4.58 -14.86 -22.68
C ASP A 47 3.78 -13.95 -21.72
N ARG A 48 2.51 -14.32 -21.44
CA ARG A 48 1.61 -13.56 -20.58
C ARG A 48 2.09 -13.55 -19.13
N ASP A 49 2.51 -14.69 -18.60
CA ASP A 49 2.94 -14.82 -17.20
C ASP A 49 4.19 -13.98 -16.94
N LEU A 50 5.16 -14.07 -17.86
CA LEU A 50 6.37 -13.24 -17.80
C LEU A 50 6.01 -11.75 -17.88
N SER A 51 5.07 -11.37 -18.73
CA SER A 51 4.61 -9.97 -18.87
C SER A 51 4.03 -9.44 -17.57
N LEU A 52 3.15 -10.20 -16.91
CA LEU A 52 2.55 -9.83 -15.63
C LEU A 52 3.59 -9.72 -14.51
N LEU A 53 4.49 -10.70 -14.40
CA LEU A 53 5.56 -10.68 -13.40
C LEU A 53 6.54 -9.53 -13.62
N LEU A 54 6.92 -9.25 -14.86
CA LEU A 54 7.77 -8.11 -15.19
C LEU A 54 7.07 -6.78 -14.90
N GLY A 55 5.81 -6.60 -15.30
CA GLY A 55 5.04 -5.40 -14.99
C GLY A 55 4.98 -5.13 -13.49
N LEU A 56 4.70 -6.17 -12.70
CA LEU A 56 4.67 -6.10 -11.23
C LEU A 56 6.05 -5.78 -10.65
N ALA A 57 7.10 -6.45 -11.10
CA ALA A 57 8.48 -6.17 -10.68
C ALA A 57 8.89 -4.74 -11.04
N GLY A 58 8.53 -4.27 -12.24
CA GLY A 58 8.78 -2.92 -12.71
C GLY A 58 8.13 -1.85 -11.82
N GLN A 59 6.93 -2.10 -11.32
CA GLN A 59 6.27 -1.21 -10.36
C GLN A 59 7.13 -1.02 -9.09
N TYR A 60 7.57 -2.11 -8.47
CA TYR A 60 8.38 -2.02 -7.24
C TYR A 60 9.75 -1.42 -7.50
N VAL A 61 10.40 -1.81 -8.61
CA VAL A 61 11.69 -1.22 -9.02
C VAL A 61 11.56 0.28 -9.27
N GLY A 62 10.51 0.73 -9.92
CA GLY A 62 10.22 2.13 -10.16
C GLY A 62 9.98 2.91 -8.88
N ASN A 63 9.10 2.40 -8.00
CA ASN A 63 8.81 3.02 -6.70
C ASN A 63 10.08 3.15 -5.84
N LEU A 64 10.80 2.05 -5.64
CA LEU A 64 11.99 2.01 -4.80
C LEU A 64 13.16 2.80 -5.43
N GLY A 65 13.29 2.76 -6.76
CA GLY A 65 14.33 3.51 -7.49
C GLY A 65 14.16 5.02 -7.31
N VAL A 66 12.95 5.54 -7.53
CA VAL A 66 12.66 6.97 -7.32
C VAL A 66 12.78 7.34 -5.83
N PHE A 67 12.28 6.49 -4.91
CA PHE A 67 12.47 6.69 -3.47
C PHE A 67 13.97 6.85 -3.11
N TRP A 68 14.83 5.96 -3.59
CA TRP A 68 16.26 6.00 -3.33
C TRP A 68 16.93 7.25 -3.88
N ILE A 69 16.55 7.71 -5.08
CA ILE A 69 17.05 8.94 -5.68
C ILE A 69 16.66 10.14 -4.81
N LEU A 70 15.37 10.25 -4.47
CA LEU A 70 14.85 11.36 -3.68
C LEU A 70 15.42 11.38 -2.26
N ARG A 71 15.57 10.21 -1.62
CA ARG A 71 16.16 10.07 -0.28
C ARG A 71 17.54 10.74 -0.17
N ARG A 72 18.35 10.65 -1.24
CA ARG A 72 19.70 11.28 -1.27
C ARG A 72 19.65 12.81 -1.28
N THR A 73 18.51 13.40 -1.58
CA THR A 73 18.33 14.87 -1.61
C THR A 73 17.79 15.41 -0.29
N LYS A 74 17.45 14.54 0.69
CA LYS A 74 16.88 14.94 1.98
C LYS A 74 17.95 15.16 3.02
N GLU A 75 17.75 16.17 3.85
CA GLU A 75 18.56 16.40 5.05
C GLU A 75 18.16 15.45 6.20
N ASP A 76 16.85 15.13 6.27
CA ASP A 76 16.30 14.09 7.14
C ASP A 76 15.65 13.01 6.28
N PRO A 77 16.44 11.99 5.85
CA PRO A 77 15.95 10.90 5.01
C PRO A 77 15.24 9.79 5.78
N ASP A 78 15.15 9.87 7.11
CA ASP A 78 14.52 8.83 7.92
C ASP A 78 13.03 8.74 7.62
N VAL A 79 12.58 7.54 7.31
CA VAL A 79 11.17 7.18 7.07
C VAL A 79 10.63 6.23 8.15
N GLY A 80 11.41 5.97 9.20
CA GLY A 80 11.06 5.02 10.25
C GLY A 80 11.13 3.55 9.79
N PHE A 81 11.95 3.23 8.79
CA PHE A 81 12.11 1.86 8.30
C PHE A 81 12.97 1.04 9.28
N VAL A 82 12.34 0.66 10.40
CA VAL A 82 12.94 -0.16 11.46
C VAL A 82 12.06 -1.36 11.72
N ILE A 83 12.62 -2.56 11.56
CA ILE A 83 11.97 -3.86 11.78
C ILE A 83 12.61 -4.52 13.01
N ARG A 84 11.78 -5.08 13.89
CA ARG A 84 12.20 -5.86 15.06
C ARG A 84 11.61 -7.27 15.00
N GLY A 85 12.27 -8.26 15.59
CA GLY A 85 11.76 -9.63 15.61
C GLY A 85 10.36 -9.75 16.26
N THR A 86 10.03 -8.87 17.20
CA THR A 86 8.70 -8.81 17.83
C THR A 86 7.60 -8.35 16.87
N ASP A 87 7.94 -7.70 15.77
CA ASP A 87 6.95 -7.18 14.81
C ASP A 87 6.23 -8.32 14.07
N VAL A 88 6.82 -9.51 14.00
CA VAL A 88 6.20 -10.70 13.38
C VAL A 88 4.86 -11.07 14.01
N GLY A 89 4.66 -10.75 15.30
CA GLY A 89 3.38 -10.98 15.99
C GLY A 89 2.21 -10.17 15.40
N TYR A 90 2.48 -9.07 14.70
CA TYR A 90 1.44 -8.29 14.02
C TYR A 90 0.83 -9.00 12.81
N ILE A 91 1.49 -10.04 12.26
CA ILE A 91 0.89 -10.91 11.23
C ILE A 91 -0.40 -11.56 11.78
N ALA A 92 -0.33 -12.14 12.98
CA ALA A 92 -1.51 -12.77 13.59
C ALA A 92 -2.64 -11.74 13.81
N LEU A 93 -2.31 -10.52 14.21
CA LEU A 93 -3.31 -9.44 14.35
C LEU A 93 -3.93 -9.09 12.99
N GLY A 94 -3.13 -8.99 11.93
CA GLY A 94 -3.61 -8.74 10.56
C GLY A 94 -4.57 -9.81 10.07
N LEU A 95 -4.24 -11.10 10.30
CA LEU A 95 -5.12 -12.24 9.98
C LEU A 95 -6.46 -12.15 10.72
N VAL A 96 -6.43 -11.93 12.04
CA VAL A 96 -7.66 -11.83 12.87
C VAL A 96 -8.53 -10.64 12.43
N LEU A 97 -7.93 -9.50 12.16
CA LEU A 97 -8.66 -8.31 11.69
C LEU A 97 -9.28 -8.54 10.32
N GLN A 98 -8.58 -9.20 9.40
CA GLN A 98 -9.12 -9.53 8.08
C GLN A 98 -10.33 -10.46 8.20
N ILE A 99 -10.28 -11.49 9.06
CA ILE A 99 -11.43 -12.37 9.33
C ILE A 99 -12.60 -11.56 9.89
N ALA A 100 -12.37 -10.74 10.91
CA ALA A 100 -13.41 -9.96 11.56
C ALA A 100 -14.10 -8.98 10.58
N VAL A 101 -13.32 -8.31 9.74
CA VAL A 101 -13.84 -7.37 8.75
C VAL A 101 -14.56 -8.12 7.62
N ALA A 102 -14.04 -9.26 7.15
CA ALA A 102 -14.71 -10.09 6.16
C ALA A 102 -16.08 -10.55 6.66
N MET A 103 -16.19 -11.04 7.90
CA MET A 103 -17.46 -11.44 8.51
C MET A 103 -18.43 -10.24 8.65
N LEU A 104 -17.93 -9.05 8.98
CA LEU A 104 -18.76 -7.85 9.10
C LEU A 104 -19.32 -7.39 7.74
N ILE A 105 -18.52 -7.48 6.68
CA ILE A 105 -18.88 -7.04 5.33
C ILE A 105 -19.66 -8.09 4.55
N LEU A 106 -19.57 -9.38 4.92
CA LEU A 106 -20.16 -10.49 4.20
C LEU A 106 -21.66 -10.32 3.89
N PRO A 107 -22.54 -9.87 4.82
CA PRO A 107 -23.96 -9.67 4.50
C PRO A 107 -24.19 -8.63 3.39
N LEU A 108 -23.41 -7.53 3.42
CA LEU A 108 -23.49 -6.48 2.39
C LEU A 108 -22.92 -6.98 1.06
N SER A 109 -21.82 -7.73 1.10
CA SER A 109 -21.22 -8.34 -0.08
C SER A 109 -22.20 -9.31 -0.76
N ASN A 110 -22.83 -10.20 -0.02
CA ASN A 110 -23.80 -11.15 -0.55
C ASN A 110 -25.07 -10.45 -1.11
N LEU A 111 -25.46 -9.31 -0.53
CA LEU A 111 -26.58 -8.53 -1.05
C LEU A 111 -26.26 -7.88 -2.41
N LEU A 112 -25.05 -7.37 -2.59
CA LEU A 112 -24.63 -6.65 -3.79
C LEU A 112 -24.03 -7.56 -4.86
N PHE A 113 -23.50 -8.71 -4.47
CA PHE A 113 -22.85 -9.72 -5.32
C PHE A 113 -23.35 -11.13 -4.97
N PRO A 114 -24.64 -11.45 -5.25
CA PRO A 114 -25.23 -12.73 -4.85
C PRO A 114 -24.58 -13.94 -5.53
N ASP A 115 -24.00 -13.74 -6.71
CA ASP A 115 -23.37 -14.80 -7.50
C ASP A 115 -21.84 -14.89 -7.32
N GLY A 116 -21.27 -14.15 -6.35
CA GLY A 116 -19.82 -14.16 -6.17
C GLY A 116 -19.27 -13.08 -5.25
N ARG A 117 -18.02 -12.68 -5.49
CA ARG A 117 -17.30 -11.64 -4.77
C ARG A 117 -17.23 -10.33 -5.57
N PRO A 118 -16.97 -9.18 -4.93
CA PRO A 118 -16.70 -7.94 -5.65
C PRO A 118 -15.55 -8.12 -6.64
N PRO A 119 -15.71 -7.75 -7.92
CA PRO A 119 -14.65 -7.83 -8.89
C PRO A 119 -13.52 -6.84 -8.55
N GLN A 120 -12.31 -7.38 -8.47
CA GLN A 120 -11.08 -6.64 -8.19
C GLN A 120 -9.97 -7.20 -9.08
N GLU A 121 -9.35 -6.34 -9.89
CA GLU A 121 -8.37 -6.75 -10.90
C GLU A 121 -7.27 -7.66 -10.32
N MET A 122 -6.64 -7.26 -9.21
CA MET A 122 -5.57 -8.08 -8.60
C MET A 122 -6.07 -9.42 -8.07
N ALA A 123 -7.29 -9.48 -7.51
CA ALA A 123 -7.89 -10.72 -7.05
C ALA A 123 -8.18 -11.66 -8.22
N ASP A 124 -8.66 -11.12 -9.34
CA ASP A 124 -8.94 -11.88 -10.55
C ASP A 124 -7.66 -12.40 -11.22
N ILE A 125 -6.58 -11.60 -11.22
CA ILE A 125 -5.25 -12.04 -11.68
C ILE A 125 -4.72 -13.19 -10.82
N ILE A 126 -4.82 -13.09 -9.48
CA ILE A 126 -4.32 -14.14 -8.57
C ILE A 126 -5.11 -15.43 -8.72
N SER A 127 -6.45 -15.36 -8.73
CA SER A 127 -7.30 -16.54 -8.86
C SER A 127 -7.22 -17.18 -10.25
N GLY A 128 -6.96 -16.40 -11.30
CA GLY A 128 -6.80 -16.86 -12.67
C GLY A 128 -5.36 -17.24 -13.05
N ALA A 129 -4.42 -17.28 -12.09
CA ALA A 129 -3.04 -17.65 -12.38
C ALA A 129 -2.91 -19.17 -12.60
N GLU A 130 -2.50 -19.57 -13.80
CA GLU A 130 -2.45 -20.98 -14.22
C GLU A 130 -1.14 -21.67 -13.85
N THR A 131 -0.04 -20.91 -13.79
CA THR A 131 1.29 -21.49 -13.49
C THR A 131 1.69 -21.29 -12.03
N PRO A 132 2.31 -22.30 -11.39
CA PRO A 132 2.80 -22.18 -10.01
C PRO A 132 3.80 -21.02 -9.81
N VAL A 133 4.58 -20.70 -10.84
CA VAL A 133 5.55 -19.58 -10.81
C VAL A 133 4.83 -18.25 -10.73
N LEU A 134 3.78 -18.05 -11.56
CA LEU A 134 2.96 -16.85 -11.52
C LEU A 134 2.24 -16.73 -10.17
N GLN A 135 1.59 -17.80 -9.71
CA GLN A 135 0.92 -17.83 -8.41
C GLN A 135 1.86 -17.43 -7.27
N LEU A 136 3.02 -18.05 -7.18
CA LEU A 136 4.02 -17.74 -6.15
C LEU A 136 4.50 -16.29 -6.26
N GLY A 137 4.77 -15.80 -7.47
CA GLY A 137 5.18 -14.42 -7.71
C GLY A 137 4.13 -13.41 -7.26
N LEU A 138 2.87 -13.64 -7.58
CA LEU A 138 1.73 -12.78 -7.20
C LEU A 138 1.52 -12.79 -5.68
N VAL A 139 1.57 -13.96 -5.03
CA VAL A 139 1.45 -14.08 -3.56
C VAL A 139 2.59 -13.36 -2.85
N LEU A 140 3.84 -13.56 -3.28
CA LEU A 140 4.99 -12.84 -2.72
C LEU A 140 4.86 -11.33 -2.90
N ALA A 141 4.38 -10.90 -4.06
CA ALA A 141 4.13 -9.50 -4.32
C ALA A 141 3.05 -8.94 -3.39
N ALA A 142 1.90 -9.59 -3.29
CA ALA A 142 0.76 -9.13 -2.48
C ALA A 142 1.07 -9.16 -0.97
N VAL A 143 1.78 -10.19 -0.49
CA VAL A 143 1.99 -10.42 0.96
C VAL A 143 3.26 -9.74 1.49
N VAL A 144 4.26 -9.52 0.63
CA VAL A 144 5.56 -8.98 1.07
C VAL A 144 5.89 -7.66 0.39
N LEU A 145 5.93 -7.63 -0.94
CA LEU A 145 6.43 -6.46 -1.67
C LEU A 145 5.46 -5.28 -1.59
N ALA A 146 4.16 -5.52 -1.75
CA ALA A 146 3.15 -4.47 -1.64
C ALA A 146 3.14 -3.85 -0.24
N PRO A 147 2.98 -4.61 0.88
CA PRO A 147 3.02 -4.03 2.22
C PRO A 147 4.30 -3.23 2.51
N VAL A 148 5.47 -3.74 2.13
CA VAL A 148 6.73 -3.02 2.33
C VAL A 148 6.75 -1.70 1.57
N THR A 149 6.40 -1.73 0.28
CA THR A 149 6.47 -0.55 -0.59
C THR A 149 5.39 0.46 -0.24
N GLU A 150 4.17 0.00 0.02
CA GLU A 150 3.03 0.86 0.37
C GLU A 150 3.23 1.52 1.73
N GLU A 151 3.66 0.79 2.76
CA GLU A 151 3.95 1.41 4.05
C GLU A 151 5.10 2.42 3.96
N LEU A 152 6.13 2.12 3.16
CA LEU A 152 7.19 3.08 2.89
C LEU A 152 6.66 4.37 2.25
N MET A 153 5.78 4.25 1.26
CA MET A 153 5.22 5.39 0.54
C MET A 153 4.20 6.17 1.37
N PHE A 154 3.19 5.48 1.92
CA PHE A 154 2.07 6.13 2.59
C PHE A 154 2.41 6.55 4.02
N ARG A 155 3.14 5.75 4.78
CA ARG A 155 3.47 6.01 6.20
C ARG A 155 4.86 6.61 6.35
N GLY A 156 5.82 6.13 5.57
CA GLY A 156 7.18 6.66 5.59
C GLY A 156 7.32 8.03 4.95
N VAL A 157 6.65 8.26 3.82
CA VAL A 157 6.78 9.51 3.06
C VAL A 157 5.56 10.42 3.22
N LEU A 158 4.36 9.98 2.80
CA LEU A 158 3.18 10.85 2.75
C LEU A 158 2.70 11.30 4.15
N LEU A 159 2.54 10.35 5.08
CA LEU A 159 2.11 10.64 6.45
C LEU A 159 3.07 11.64 7.11
N LYS A 160 4.39 11.41 7.02
CA LYS A 160 5.41 12.33 7.54
C LYS A 160 5.35 13.71 6.87
N ALA A 161 5.15 13.78 5.56
CA ALA A 161 5.01 15.03 4.82
C ALA A 161 3.80 15.86 5.28
N LEU A 162 2.75 15.20 5.76
CA LEU A 162 1.51 15.83 6.23
C LEU A 162 1.52 16.17 7.73
N GLU A 163 2.32 15.49 8.56
CA GLU A 163 2.36 15.68 10.02
C GLU A 163 2.53 17.14 10.49
N PRO A 164 3.29 18.02 9.80
CA PRO A 164 3.38 19.44 10.17
C PRO A 164 2.02 20.17 10.15
N ARG A 165 1.01 19.62 9.47
CA ARG A 165 -0.36 20.17 9.40
C ARG A 165 -1.29 19.62 10.49
N GLY A 166 -0.78 18.73 11.35
CA GLY A 166 -1.49 18.08 12.44
C GLY A 166 -1.55 16.56 12.27
N ARG A 167 -1.28 15.83 13.35
CA ARG A 167 -1.19 14.35 13.33
C ARG A 167 -2.47 13.68 12.88
N THR A 168 -3.64 14.14 13.37
CA THR A 168 -4.95 13.59 13.00
C THR A 168 -5.27 13.85 11.52
N SER A 169 -5.05 15.08 11.06
CA SER A 169 -5.26 15.43 9.64
C SER A 169 -4.34 14.62 8.72
N ALA A 170 -3.07 14.47 9.09
CA ALA A 170 -2.11 13.66 8.37
C ALA A 170 -2.55 12.18 8.27
N LEU A 171 -3.04 11.63 9.39
CA LEU A 171 -3.57 10.26 9.45
C LEU A 171 -4.75 10.08 8.49
N ILE A 172 -5.75 10.95 8.58
CA ILE A 172 -6.96 10.86 7.74
C ILE A 172 -6.61 11.01 6.26
N VAL A 173 -5.84 12.05 5.89
CA VAL A 173 -5.49 12.33 4.49
C VAL A 173 -4.61 11.23 3.90
N SER A 174 -3.62 10.71 4.64
CA SER A 174 -2.80 9.60 4.20
C SER A 174 -3.62 8.31 3.99
N SER A 175 -4.61 8.05 4.88
CA SER A 175 -5.52 6.90 4.76
C SER A 175 -6.50 7.04 3.59
N LEU A 176 -7.01 8.25 3.34
CA LEU A 176 -7.83 8.52 2.16
C LEU A 176 -7.03 8.34 0.86
N ALA A 177 -5.80 8.83 0.82
CA ALA A 177 -4.92 8.63 -0.33
C ALA A 177 -4.62 7.14 -0.57
N PHE A 178 -4.36 6.38 0.51
CA PHE A 178 -4.20 4.93 0.46
C PHE A 178 -5.43 4.22 -0.10
N THR A 179 -6.62 4.62 0.34
CA THR A 179 -7.90 4.08 -0.17
C THR A 179 -8.14 4.47 -1.62
N ALA A 180 -7.81 5.70 -1.99
CA ALA A 180 -8.07 6.23 -3.33
C ALA A 180 -7.30 5.49 -4.43
N VAL A 181 -6.07 5.04 -4.16
CA VAL A 181 -5.31 4.25 -5.15
C VAL A 181 -5.94 2.89 -5.43
N HIS A 182 -6.70 2.33 -4.49
CA HIS A 182 -7.41 1.06 -4.67
C HIS A 182 -8.67 1.19 -5.55
N LEU A 183 -9.17 2.41 -5.81
CA LEU A 183 -10.20 2.64 -6.82
C LEU A 183 -9.76 2.20 -8.22
N LEU A 184 -8.45 2.30 -8.52
CA LEU A 184 -7.90 1.94 -9.81
C LEU A 184 -7.96 0.44 -10.12
N GLY A 185 -8.11 -0.39 -9.09
CA GLY A 185 -8.24 -1.86 -9.22
C GLY A 185 -9.69 -2.36 -9.14
N LEU A 186 -10.70 -1.47 -9.14
CA LEU A 186 -12.11 -1.84 -9.15
C LEU A 186 -12.65 -1.88 -10.57
N ASP A 187 -13.57 -2.83 -10.83
CA ASP A 187 -14.28 -2.90 -12.09
C ASP A 187 -15.18 -1.66 -12.29
N LEU A 188 -15.11 -1.06 -13.49
CA LEU A 188 -15.85 0.15 -13.82
C LEU A 188 -17.36 -0.11 -14.02
N GLU A 189 -17.76 -1.32 -14.43
CA GLU A 189 -19.16 -1.67 -14.65
C GLU A 189 -19.93 -1.79 -13.33
N MET A 190 -19.23 -2.24 -12.26
CA MET A 190 -19.80 -2.39 -10.91
C MET A 190 -19.12 -1.46 -9.89
N LEU A 191 -18.64 -0.30 -10.33
CA LEU A 191 -17.77 0.57 -9.54
C LEU A 191 -18.36 0.97 -8.18
N TRP A 192 -19.62 1.42 -8.13
CA TRP A 192 -20.18 1.89 -6.87
C TRP A 192 -20.45 0.74 -5.88
N GLN A 193 -20.91 -0.45 -6.37
CA GLN A 193 -21.15 -1.62 -5.53
C GLN A 193 -19.82 -2.13 -4.95
N SER A 194 -18.79 -2.27 -5.80
CA SER A 194 -17.45 -2.67 -5.39
C SER A 194 -16.84 -1.66 -4.43
N ALA A 195 -16.97 -0.37 -4.70
CA ALA A 195 -16.45 0.69 -3.84
C ALA A 195 -17.05 0.65 -2.43
N VAL A 196 -18.36 0.43 -2.29
CA VAL A 196 -19.05 0.38 -0.99
C VAL A 196 -18.61 -0.83 -0.15
N VAL A 197 -18.26 -1.95 -0.79
CA VAL A 197 -17.80 -3.16 -0.09
C VAL A 197 -16.30 -3.11 0.20
N VAL A 198 -15.50 -2.65 -0.76
CA VAL A 198 -14.03 -2.76 -0.72
C VAL A 198 -13.36 -1.59 0.01
N LEU A 199 -13.80 -0.35 -0.26
CA LEU A 199 -13.07 0.83 0.22
C LEU A 199 -13.18 1.10 1.72
N PRO A 200 -14.33 0.91 2.41
CA PRO A 200 -14.40 1.15 3.85
C PRO A 200 -13.45 0.28 4.67
N PRO A 201 -13.31 -1.05 4.41
CA PRO A 201 -12.28 -1.88 5.03
C PRO A 201 -10.85 -1.37 4.80
N ILE A 202 -10.53 -0.99 3.56
CA ILE A 202 -9.20 -0.46 3.20
C ILE A 202 -8.93 0.87 3.91
N PHE A 203 -9.93 1.74 4.03
CA PHE A 203 -9.80 2.98 4.79
C PHE A 203 -9.57 2.71 6.28
N GLY A 204 -10.33 1.80 6.87
CA GLY A 204 -10.15 1.36 8.26
C GLY A 204 -8.76 0.77 8.52
N LEU A 205 -8.29 -0.10 7.63
CA LEU A 205 -6.91 -0.60 7.64
C LEU A 205 -5.91 0.56 7.53
N GLY A 206 -6.13 1.48 6.59
CA GLY A 206 -5.31 2.67 6.40
C GLY A 206 -5.12 3.50 7.66
N LEU A 207 -6.23 3.75 8.39
CA LEU A 207 -6.21 4.45 9.68
C LEU A 207 -5.42 3.69 10.74
N LEU A 208 -5.62 2.37 10.84
CA LEU A 208 -4.93 1.54 11.83
C LEU A 208 -3.42 1.50 11.58
N LEU A 209 -2.99 1.28 10.34
CA LEU A 209 -1.57 1.24 9.97
C LEU A 209 -0.89 2.59 10.20
N GLY A 210 -1.55 3.70 9.83
CA GLY A 210 -1.05 5.05 10.07
C GLY A 210 -0.97 5.39 11.56
N TRP A 211 -2.00 5.05 12.34
CA TRP A 211 -2.00 5.22 13.80
C TRP A 211 -0.87 4.41 14.46
N LEU A 212 -0.69 3.14 14.03
CA LEU A 212 0.35 2.28 14.56
C LEU A 212 1.75 2.84 14.26
N THR A 213 1.96 3.36 13.04
CA THR A 213 3.20 4.03 12.65
C THR A 213 3.44 5.29 13.49
N GLN A 214 2.42 6.14 13.67
CA GLN A 214 2.54 7.34 14.51
C GLN A 214 2.83 7.02 15.98
N ARG A 215 2.26 5.92 16.49
CA ARG A 215 2.45 5.50 17.89
C ARG A 215 3.84 4.90 18.13
N THR A 216 4.36 4.14 17.20
CA THR A 216 5.63 3.40 17.34
C THR A 216 6.84 4.14 16.78
N GLY A 217 6.63 5.12 15.92
CA GLY A 217 7.68 5.80 15.14
C GLY A 217 8.35 4.89 14.09
N ARG A 218 7.80 3.70 13.81
CA ARG A 218 8.42 2.67 12.98
C ARG A 218 7.42 2.06 12.00
N LEU A 219 7.91 1.64 10.81
CA LEU A 219 7.11 0.96 9.81
C LEU A 219 6.91 -0.54 10.08
N GLY A 220 7.83 -1.20 10.80
CA GLY A 220 7.80 -2.65 11.02
C GLY A 220 6.43 -3.18 11.48
N PRO A 221 5.83 -2.67 12.57
CA PRO A 221 4.50 -3.10 13.02
C PRO A 221 3.42 -2.97 11.94
N ALA A 222 3.39 -1.87 11.18
CA ALA A 222 2.43 -1.64 10.12
C ALA A 222 2.65 -2.61 8.94
N ILE A 223 3.90 -2.80 8.51
CA ILE A 223 4.25 -3.75 7.44
C ILE A 223 3.77 -5.16 7.79
N PHE A 224 4.08 -5.68 8.97
CA PHE A 224 3.71 -7.04 9.35
C PHE A 224 2.20 -7.22 9.56
N LEU A 225 1.49 -6.21 10.08
CA LEU A 225 0.03 -6.24 10.17
C LEU A 225 -0.60 -6.27 8.78
N HIS A 226 -0.14 -5.41 7.87
CA HIS A 226 -0.59 -5.35 6.49
C HIS A 226 -0.30 -6.66 5.75
N SER A 227 0.91 -7.23 5.91
CA SER A 227 1.25 -8.56 5.38
C SER A 227 0.30 -9.65 5.88
N GLY A 228 -0.06 -9.65 7.16
CA GLY A 228 -1.03 -10.59 7.73
C GLY A 228 -2.43 -10.43 7.14
N TRP A 229 -2.87 -9.18 6.94
CA TRP A 229 -4.13 -8.88 6.27
C TRP A 229 -4.14 -9.44 4.84
N ASN A 230 -3.12 -9.16 4.04
CA ASN A 230 -3.04 -9.62 2.66
C ASN A 230 -2.82 -11.15 2.55
N LEU A 231 -2.13 -11.77 3.52
CA LEU A 231 -1.89 -13.20 3.53
C LEU A 231 -3.19 -14.01 3.54
N LEU A 232 -4.16 -13.62 4.38
CA LEU A 232 -5.44 -14.31 4.39
C LEU A 232 -6.22 -14.08 3.10
N ALA A 233 -6.23 -12.85 2.57
CA ALA A 233 -6.89 -12.55 1.31
C ALA A 233 -6.30 -13.39 0.16
N ALA A 234 -4.97 -13.43 0.03
CA ALA A 234 -4.28 -14.23 -0.98
C ALA A 234 -4.55 -15.74 -0.81
N PHE A 235 -4.57 -16.23 0.44
CA PHE A 235 -4.88 -17.64 0.72
C PHE A 235 -6.28 -18.02 0.27
N VAL A 236 -7.30 -17.21 0.59
CA VAL A 236 -8.69 -17.46 0.19
C VAL A 236 -8.83 -17.47 -1.34
N LEU A 237 -8.13 -16.56 -2.05
CA LEU A 237 -8.17 -16.50 -3.52
C LEU A 237 -7.55 -17.72 -4.21
N LEU A 238 -6.70 -18.47 -3.51
CA LEU A 238 -6.06 -19.69 -4.04
C LEU A 238 -6.81 -20.97 -3.66
N LEU A 239 -7.88 -20.87 -2.85
CA LEU A 239 -8.68 -22.05 -2.51
C LEU A 239 -9.49 -22.49 -3.74
N PRO A 240 -9.61 -23.82 -3.97
CA PRO A 240 -10.52 -24.36 -4.99
C PRO A 240 -11.97 -23.90 -4.75
N GLU A 241 -12.71 -23.65 -5.83
CA GLU A 241 -14.12 -23.21 -5.74
C GLU A 241 -15.01 -24.15 -4.92
N GLU A 242 -14.74 -25.46 -4.99
CA GLU A 242 -15.48 -26.47 -4.22
C GLU A 242 -15.33 -26.26 -2.70
N VAL A 243 -14.14 -25.82 -2.25
CA VAL A 243 -13.87 -25.52 -0.84
C VAL A 243 -14.57 -24.21 -0.44
N LEU A 244 -14.55 -23.21 -1.29
CA LEU A 244 -15.22 -21.91 -1.04
C LEU A 244 -16.74 -22.09 -0.92
N GLN A 245 -17.35 -22.93 -1.76
CA GLN A 245 -18.77 -23.25 -1.70
C GLN A 245 -19.15 -23.98 -0.39
N GLN A 246 -18.29 -24.86 0.12
CA GLN A 246 -18.52 -25.56 1.41
C GLN A 246 -18.42 -24.63 2.63
N ILE A 247 -17.60 -23.59 2.56
CA ILE A 247 -17.45 -22.59 3.64
C ILE A 247 -18.61 -21.59 3.65
N GLY A 248 -19.23 -21.34 2.49
CA GLY A 248 -20.34 -20.39 2.33
C GLY A 248 -21.74 -20.98 2.50
N SER A 249 -21.87 -22.30 2.65
CA SER A 249 -23.13 -23.02 2.89
C SER A 249 -23.38 -23.27 4.37
#